data_33739bb6c698f72aa88a8b2d716ea938
#
_entry.id   33739bb6c698f72aa88a8b2d716ea938
#
_cell.length_a   1.000
_cell.length_b   1.000
_cell.length_c   1.000
_cell.angle_alpha   90.00
_cell.angle_beta   90.00
_cell.angle_gamma   90.00
#
_symmetry.space_group_name_H-M   'P 1'
#
loop_
_entity.id
_entity.type
_entity.pdbx_description
1 polymer ?
#
loop_
_entity_poly.entity_id
_entity_poly.type
_entity_poly.pdbx_seq_one_letter_code
_entity_poly.pdbx_strand_id
1 'polypeptide(L)'
;FAVAMVFIFIFCVILLFHFVQQHRYNTATQLESIARSVREPLSEAILKADIPEAEAIIKQIKPAGIVLRADVVLPNQFQALRMRFIPERPVPMMVARVFELPIQISLPIYSLQRPANPQPLAYLVLQADSYRVYKFVMSTLSTLVTAYLLLTLIMTVAITWSINRLIVHPLRKIARALHELPLQDQFGPQLALP
;
A
#
# COMPACT_ATOMS: atom_id res chain seq x y z
N PHE A 1 3.73 -21.06 18.71
CA PHE A 1 2.64 -20.73 17.78
C PHE A 1 2.21 -19.25 17.90
N ALA A 2 1.89 -18.80 19.11
CA ALA A 2 1.46 -17.40 19.32
C ALA A 2 2.57 -16.40 18.93
N VAL A 3 3.81 -16.67 19.25
CA VAL A 3 4.97 -15.83 18.90
C VAL A 3 5.11 -15.73 17.38
N ALA A 4 5.00 -16.87 16.68
CA ALA A 4 5.07 -16.89 15.22
C ALA A 4 3.95 -16.07 14.58
N MET A 5 2.73 -16.15 15.12
CA MET A 5 1.60 -15.36 14.65
C MET A 5 1.82 -13.86 14.84
N VAL A 6 2.39 -13.44 15.96
CA VAL A 6 2.72 -12.04 16.22
C VAL A 6 3.77 -11.54 15.23
N PHE A 7 4.81 -12.31 14.95
CA PHE A 7 5.84 -11.96 13.95
C PHE A 7 5.24 -11.83 12.55
N ILE A 8 4.38 -12.75 12.16
CA ILE A 8 3.70 -12.69 10.86
C ILE A 8 2.81 -11.46 10.77
N PHE A 9 2.08 -11.13 11.82
CA PHE A 9 1.26 -9.92 11.89
C PHE A 9 2.09 -8.65 11.72
N ILE A 10 3.21 -8.54 12.45
CA ILE A 10 4.14 -7.41 12.34
C ILE A 10 4.69 -7.32 10.92
N PHE A 11 5.07 -8.45 10.34
CA PHE A 11 5.56 -8.51 8.96
C PHE A 11 4.51 -8.03 7.96
N CYS A 12 3.24 -8.43 8.14
CA CYS A 12 2.14 -7.96 7.29
C CYS A 12 1.93 -6.45 7.40
N VAL A 13 2.03 -5.89 8.60
CA VAL A 13 1.91 -4.44 8.82
C VAL A 13 3.06 -3.71 8.12
N ILE A 14 4.28 -4.20 8.25
CA ILE A 14 5.45 -3.63 7.58
C ILE A 14 5.29 -3.69 6.06
N LEU A 15 4.83 -4.82 5.52
CA LEU A 15 4.56 -4.97 4.10
C LEU A 15 3.49 -3.99 3.60
N LEU A 16 2.39 -3.85 4.34
CA LEU A 16 1.34 -2.88 4.01
C LEU A 16 1.92 -1.48 3.92
N PHE A 17 2.67 -1.06 4.92
CA PHE A 17 3.29 0.25 4.96
C PHE A 17 4.27 0.43 3.80
N HIS A 18 5.08 -0.57 3.51
CA HIS A 18 6.02 -0.55 2.40
C HIS A 18 5.31 -0.41 1.04
N PHE A 19 4.25 -1.19 0.80
CA PHE A 19 3.50 -1.13 -0.44
C PHE A 19 2.81 0.22 -0.63
N VAL A 20 2.27 0.80 0.43
CA VAL A 20 1.62 2.12 0.37
C VAL A 20 2.66 3.21 0.09
N GLN A 21 3.82 3.16 0.74
CA GLN A 21 4.91 4.11 0.47
C GLN A 21 5.41 3.99 -0.97
N GLN A 22 5.53 2.77 -1.47
CA GLN A 22 5.93 2.54 -2.86
C GLN A 22 4.88 3.08 -3.85
N HIS A 23 3.61 2.85 -3.57
CA HIS A 23 2.51 3.40 -4.38
C HIS A 23 2.50 4.92 -4.36
N ARG A 24 2.71 5.52 -3.20
CA ARG A 24 2.81 6.96 -3.03
C ARG A 24 3.96 7.53 -3.85
N TYR A 25 5.14 6.92 -3.76
CA TYR A 25 6.31 7.31 -4.53
C TYR A 25 6.05 7.21 -6.04
N ASN A 26 5.48 6.11 -6.50
CA ASN A 26 5.15 5.91 -7.91
C ASN A 26 4.13 6.95 -8.40
N THR A 27 3.12 7.25 -7.60
CA THR A 27 2.12 8.28 -7.92
C THR A 27 2.77 9.66 -8.04
N ALA A 28 3.63 10.03 -7.10
CA ALA A 28 4.35 11.29 -7.14
C ALA A 28 5.24 11.38 -8.38
N THR A 29 5.94 10.30 -8.74
CA THR A 29 6.76 10.23 -9.94
C THR A 29 5.93 10.36 -11.21
N GLN A 30 4.77 9.74 -11.27
CA GLN A 30 3.84 9.89 -12.40
C GLN A 30 3.33 11.31 -12.53
N LEU A 31 2.96 11.96 -11.41
CA LEU A 31 2.54 13.36 -11.41
C LEU A 31 3.66 14.27 -11.92
N GLU A 32 4.88 14.04 -11.48
CA GLU A 32 6.04 14.80 -11.93
C GLU A 32 6.28 14.62 -13.42
N SER A 33 6.18 13.41 -13.94
CA SER A 33 6.30 13.12 -15.36
C SER A 33 5.23 13.83 -16.19
N ILE A 34 3.99 13.82 -15.72
CA ILE A 34 2.88 14.54 -16.36
C ILE A 34 3.15 16.05 -16.36
N ALA A 35 3.58 16.59 -15.23
CA ALA A 35 3.90 18.01 -15.10
C ALA A 35 5.01 18.42 -16.05
N ARG A 36 6.05 17.61 -16.17
CA ARG A 36 7.16 17.88 -17.10
C ARG A 36 6.74 17.84 -18.56
N SER A 37 5.79 17.00 -18.91
CA SER A 37 5.30 16.88 -20.29
C SER A 37 4.57 18.14 -20.77
N VAL A 38 3.93 18.86 -19.86
CA VAL A 38 3.18 20.09 -20.17
C VAL A 38 3.94 21.36 -19.80
N ARG A 39 5.09 21.25 -19.18
CA ARG A 39 5.86 22.39 -18.67
C ARG A 39 6.21 23.39 -19.76
N GLU A 40 6.75 22.94 -20.87
CA GLU A 40 7.23 23.80 -21.96
C GLU A 40 6.09 24.54 -22.66
N PRO A 41 5.03 23.85 -23.17
CA PRO A 41 3.89 24.55 -23.77
C PRO A 41 3.18 25.49 -22.79
N LEU A 42 3.09 25.07 -21.52
CA LEU A 42 2.47 25.90 -20.49
C LEU A 42 3.28 27.15 -20.20
N SER A 43 4.61 27.06 -20.21
CA SER A 43 5.51 28.19 -20.06
C SER A 43 5.26 29.25 -21.16
N GLU A 44 5.15 28.82 -22.40
CA GLU A 44 4.83 29.70 -23.52
C GLU A 44 3.47 30.37 -23.37
N ALA A 45 2.44 29.63 -22.97
CA ALA A 45 1.10 30.16 -22.77
C ALA A 45 1.08 31.19 -21.64
N ILE A 46 1.81 30.97 -20.55
CA ILE A 46 1.93 31.93 -19.43
C ILE A 46 2.65 33.20 -19.87
N LEU A 47 3.74 33.09 -20.65
CA LEU A 47 4.43 34.25 -21.15
C LEU A 47 3.59 35.13 -22.06
N LYS A 48 2.72 34.52 -22.86
CA LYS A 48 1.79 35.24 -23.74
C LYS A 48 0.54 35.74 -23.00
N ALA A 49 0.38 35.37 -21.72
CA ALA A 49 -0.80 35.62 -20.92
C ALA A 49 -2.09 35.06 -21.59
N ASP A 50 -1.95 33.99 -22.34
CA ASP A 50 -3.06 33.31 -23.01
C ASP A 50 -3.67 32.25 -22.08
N ILE A 51 -4.64 32.67 -21.28
CA ILE A 51 -5.32 31.80 -20.31
C ILE A 51 -6.08 30.67 -21.01
N PRO A 52 -6.84 30.89 -22.10
CA PRO A 52 -7.52 29.78 -22.80
C PRO A 52 -6.56 28.71 -23.33
N GLU A 53 -5.40 29.09 -23.83
CA GLU A 53 -4.37 28.14 -24.29
C GLU A 53 -3.79 27.34 -23.15
N ALA A 54 -3.46 28.00 -22.03
CA ALA A 54 -2.99 27.33 -20.81
C ALA A 54 -4.03 26.35 -20.28
N GLU A 55 -5.29 26.72 -20.28
CA GLU A 55 -6.41 25.87 -19.91
C GLU A 55 -6.53 24.64 -20.81
N ALA A 56 -6.40 24.81 -22.12
CA ALA A 56 -6.42 23.72 -23.08
C ALA A 56 -5.25 22.74 -22.87
N ILE A 57 -4.06 23.27 -22.58
CA ILE A 57 -2.87 22.45 -22.31
C ILE A 57 -3.08 21.62 -21.04
N ILE A 58 -3.61 22.22 -19.98
CA ILE A 58 -3.89 21.53 -18.73
C ILE A 58 -4.99 20.47 -18.90
N LYS A 59 -5.99 20.72 -19.74
CA LYS A 59 -7.01 19.72 -20.05
C LYS A 59 -6.44 18.43 -20.65
N GLN A 60 -5.31 18.49 -21.31
CA GLN A 60 -4.63 17.31 -21.86
C GLN A 60 -4.16 16.34 -20.78
N ILE A 61 -4.08 16.76 -19.53
CA ILE A 61 -3.72 15.93 -18.38
C ILE A 61 -4.85 15.00 -17.96
N LYS A 62 -6.11 15.38 -18.23
CA LYS A 62 -7.30 14.65 -17.81
C LYS A 62 -7.28 13.15 -18.16
N PRO A 63 -6.86 12.72 -19.37
CA PRO A 63 -6.83 11.31 -19.72
C PRO A 63 -5.93 10.44 -18.86
N ALA A 64 -4.94 11.02 -18.16
CA ALA A 64 -4.07 10.28 -17.24
C ALA A 64 -4.83 9.66 -16.07
N GLY A 65 -5.96 10.26 -15.66
CA GLY A 65 -6.88 9.67 -14.69
C GLY A 65 -6.43 9.69 -13.24
N ILE A 66 -5.19 10.09 -12.96
CA ILE A 66 -4.63 10.13 -11.60
C ILE A 66 -4.67 11.53 -10.98
N VAL A 67 -4.87 12.56 -11.77
CA VAL A 67 -4.85 13.95 -11.34
C VAL A 67 -6.26 14.37 -10.94
N LEU A 68 -6.44 14.74 -9.68
CA LEU A 68 -7.68 15.30 -9.17
C LEU A 68 -7.83 16.77 -9.58
N ARG A 69 -6.76 17.54 -9.40
CA ARG A 69 -6.75 18.98 -9.57
C ARG A 69 -5.40 19.45 -10.09
N ALA A 70 -5.42 20.43 -10.97
CA ALA A 70 -4.23 21.10 -11.44
C ALA A 70 -4.40 22.61 -11.24
N ASP A 71 -3.44 23.24 -10.58
CA ASP A 71 -3.42 24.65 -10.29
C ASP A 71 -2.15 25.29 -10.90
N VAL A 72 -2.28 26.49 -11.45
CA VAL A 72 -1.17 27.33 -11.82
C VAL A 72 -1.10 28.48 -10.82
N VAL A 73 -0.03 28.56 -10.06
CA VAL A 73 0.17 29.55 -9.00
C VAL A 73 1.34 30.43 -9.39
N LEU A 74 1.12 31.76 -9.42
CA LEU A 74 2.17 32.73 -9.65
C LEU A 74 3.09 32.88 -8.41
N PRO A 75 4.31 33.41 -8.56
CA PRO A 75 5.22 33.56 -7.44
C PRO A 75 4.70 34.43 -6.29
N ASN A 76 3.73 35.29 -6.55
CA ASN A 76 3.03 36.10 -5.54
C ASN A 76 1.90 35.34 -4.83
N GLN A 77 1.82 34.02 -5.02
CA GLN A 77 0.79 33.14 -4.49
C GLN A 77 -0.61 33.37 -5.08
N PHE A 78 -0.73 34.15 -6.14
CA PHE A 78 -1.98 34.32 -6.86
C PHE A 78 -2.28 33.09 -7.72
N GLN A 79 -3.46 32.52 -7.56
CA GLN A 79 -3.88 31.39 -8.39
C GLN A 79 -4.41 31.91 -9.73
N ALA A 80 -3.58 31.76 -10.77
CA ALA A 80 -3.96 32.18 -12.12
C ALA A 80 -4.99 31.24 -12.74
N LEU A 81 -4.89 29.95 -12.43
CA LEU A 81 -5.75 28.94 -13.03
C LEU A 81 -5.95 27.79 -12.05
N ARG A 82 -7.18 27.30 -11.96
CA ARG A 82 -7.54 26.15 -11.14
C ARG A 82 -8.49 25.26 -11.91
N MET A 83 -8.08 24.02 -12.13
CA MET A 83 -8.91 23.02 -12.82
C MET A 83 -9.05 21.77 -11.98
N ARG A 84 -10.30 21.34 -11.83
CA ARG A 84 -10.63 20.08 -11.16
C ARG A 84 -11.10 19.08 -12.22
N PHE A 85 -10.46 17.93 -12.29
CA PHE A 85 -10.77 16.90 -13.27
C PHE A 85 -11.69 15.83 -12.72
N ILE A 86 -11.59 15.54 -11.42
CA ILE A 86 -12.35 14.50 -10.76
C ILE A 86 -13.06 15.11 -9.56
N PRO A 87 -14.35 14.77 -9.33
CA PRO A 87 -15.03 15.21 -8.11
C PRO A 87 -14.31 14.71 -6.87
N GLU A 88 -14.19 15.56 -5.88
CA GLU A 88 -13.58 15.20 -4.63
C GLU A 88 -14.46 14.18 -3.90
N ARG A 89 -13.88 13.06 -3.53
CA ARG A 89 -14.56 12.00 -2.80
C ARG A 89 -14.00 11.92 -1.39
N PRO A 90 -14.85 11.70 -0.38
CA PRO A 90 -14.39 11.67 0.99
C PRO A 90 -13.46 10.46 1.25
N VAL A 91 -12.39 10.72 2.00
CA VAL A 91 -11.45 9.70 2.46
C VAL A 91 -11.49 9.73 3.99
N PRO A 92 -11.48 8.57 4.68
CA PRO A 92 -11.43 8.55 6.13
C PRO A 92 -10.24 9.36 6.67
N MET A 93 -10.50 10.17 7.68
CA MET A 93 -9.48 11.07 8.24
C MET A 93 -8.27 10.32 8.78
N MET A 94 -8.46 9.13 9.34
CA MET A 94 -7.36 8.31 9.84
C MET A 94 -6.42 7.88 8.72
N VAL A 95 -6.97 7.45 7.58
CA VAL A 95 -6.18 7.05 6.43
C VAL A 95 -5.41 8.23 5.85
N ALA A 96 -6.09 9.38 5.71
CA ALA A 96 -5.45 10.59 5.22
C ALA A 96 -4.30 11.05 6.13
N ARG A 97 -4.46 10.91 7.44
CA ARG A 97 -3.44 11.32 8.41
C ARG A 97 -2.25 10.35 8.44
N VAL A 98 -2.52 9.05 8.44
CA VAL A 98 -1.46 8.03 8.53
C VAL A 98 -0.61 8.02 7.25
N PHE A 99 -1.22 8.16 6.09
CA PHE A 99 -0.52 8.11 4.80
C PHE A 99 -0.23 9.48 4.21
N GLU A 100 -0.46 10.54 4.98
CA GLU A 100 -0.17 11.93 4.58
C GLU A 100 -0.79 12.29 3.23
N LEU A 101 -2.08 12.05 3.09
CA LEU A 101 -2.85 12.44 1.92
C LEU A 101 -3.31 13.91 2.05
N PRO A 102 -3.47 14.65 0.94
CA PRO A 102 -3.31 14.24 -0.46
C PRO A 102 -1.87 14.23 -0.94
N ILE A 103 -1.58 13.43 -1.97
CA ILE A 103 -0.31 13.46 -2.67
C ILE A 103 -0.33 14.64 -3.63
N GLN A 104 0.60 15.56 -3.45
CA GLN A 104 0.67 16.79 -4.21
C GLN A 104 2.10 17.07 -4.59
N ILE A 105 2.31 17.53 -5.83
CA ILE A 105 3.62 17.99 -6.28
C ILE A 105 3.51 19.43 -6.76
N SER A 106 4.61 20.15 -6.68
CA SER A 106 4.75 21.50 -7.20
C SER A 106 5.98 21.55 -8.10
N LEU A 107 5.79 21.88 -9.36
CA LEU A 107 6.87 21.98 -10.32
C LEU A 107 7.02 23.44 -10.74
N PRO A 108 8.22 24.05 -10.56
CA PRO A 108 8.45 25.39 -11.02
C PRO A 108 8.53 25.46 -12.54
N ILE A 109 7.91 26.46 -13.14
CA ILE A 109 7.90 26.72 -14.57
C ILE A 109 8.84 27.89 -14.85
N TYR A 110 9.89 27.63 -15.61
CA TYR A 110 10.85 28.65 -16.00
C TYR A 110 10.65 29.09 -17.45
N SER A 111 11.00 30.34 -17.74
CA SER A 111 11.01 30.84 -19.10
C SER A 111 12.21 30.28 -19.87
N LEU A 112 11.95 29.62 -20.99
CA LEU A 112 12.99 29.19 -21.91
C LEU A 112 13.64 30.37 -22.64
N GLN A 113 12.90 31.47 -22.77
CA GLN A 113 13.39 32.68 -23.45
C GLN A 113 14.32 33.53 -22.59
N ARG A 114 14.35 33.30 -21.28
CA ARG A 114 15.18 34.04 -20.33
C ARG A 114 15.94 33.07 -19.41
N PRO A 115 16.88 32.28 -19.94
CA PRO A 115 17.58 31.29 -19.12
C PRO A 115 18.44 31.89 -18.00
N ALA A 116 18.76 33.19 -18.08
CA ALA A 116 19.52 33.87 -17.06
C ALA A 116 18.70 34.33 -15.84
N ASN A 117 17.38 34.25 -15.90
CA ASN A 117 16.51 34.62 -14.79
C ASN A 117 16.22 33.41 -13.90
N PRO A 118 16.75 33.37 -12.65
CA PRO A 118 16.57 32.24 -11.76
C PRO A 118 15.17 32.15 -11.14
N GLN A 119 14.30 33.13 -11.36
CA GLN A 119 12.96 33.15 -10.79
C GLN A 119 11.98 32.37 -11.69
N PRO A 120 11.20 31.45 -11.12
CA PRO A 120 10.17 30.75 -11.89
C PRO A 120 9.05 31.71 -12.27
N LEU A 121 8.49 31.51 -13.48
CA LEU A 121 7.32 32.26 -13.94
C LEU A 121 6.08 31.93 -13.13
N ALA A 122 5.91 30.67 -12.79
CA ALA A 122 4.78 30.14 -12.07
C ALA A 122 5.14 28.76 -11.51
N TYR A 123 4.24 28.24 -10.70
CA TYR A 123 4.32 26.87 -10.18
C TYR A 123 3.11 26.07 -10.67
N LEU A 124 3.37 24.93 -11.27
CA LEU A 124 2.32 23.97 -11.61
C LEU A 124 2.16 23.02 -10.44
N VAL A 125 0.99 23.06 -9.80
CA VAL A 125 0.66 22.22 -8.66
C VAL A 125 -0.33 21.16 -9.10
N LEU A 126 0.06 19.91 -9.01
CA LEU A 126 -0.81 18.76 -9.32
C LEU A 126 -1.11 18.00 -8.05
N GLN A 127 -2.39 17.71 -7.84
CA GLN A 127 -2.87 16.94 -6.71
C GLN A 127 -3.45 15.62 -7.20
N ALA A 128 -2.99 14.50 -6.62
CA ALA A 128 -3.53 13.20 -6.94
C ALA A 128 -4.86 12.95 -6.26
N ASP A 129 -5.65 12.03 -6.82
CA ASP A 129 -6.93 11.61 -6.24
C ASP A 129 -6.68 10.76 -5.00
N SER A 130 -6.93 11.33 -3.83
CA SER A 130 -6.77 10.66 -2.54
C SER A 130 -7.65 9.42 -2.39
N TYR A 131 -8.83 9.43 -2.99
CA TYR A 131 -9.72 8.27 -2.96
C TYR A 131 -9.13 7.06 -3.69
N ARG A 132 -8.36 7.28 -4.74
CA ARG A 132 -7.66 6.23 -5.47
C ARG A 132 -6.58 5.57 -4.60
N VAL A 133 -5.85 6.38 -3.85
CA VAL A 133 -4.87 5.89 -2.86
C VAL A 133 -5.57 5.13 -1.76
N TYR A 134 -6.70 5.64 -1.26
CA TYR A 134 -7.52 4.96 -0.26
C TYR A 134 -7.99 3.58 -0.75
N LYS A 135 -8.48 3.49 -1.99
CA LYS A 135 -8.88 2.20 -2.58
C LYS A 135 -7.70 1.24 -2.68
N PHE A 136 -6.52 1.74 -3.05
CA PHE A 136 -5.31 0.92 -3.08
C PHE A 136 -4.97 0.38 -1.69
N VAL A 137 -5.02 1.22 -0.67
CA VAL A 137 -4.77 0.82 0.72
C VAL A 137 -5.77 -0.25 1.16
N MET A 138 -7.05 -0.06 0.89
CA MET A 138 -8.10 -1.02 1.25
C MET A 138 -7.93 -2.34 0.52
N SER A 139 -7.61 -2.31 -0.77
CA SER A 139 -7.34 -3.51 -1.57
C SER A 139 -6.13 -4.28 -1.05
N THR A 140 -5.03 -3.58 -0.76
CA THR A 140 -3.82 -4.17 -0.21
C THR A 140 -4.07 -4.76 1.18
N LEU A 141 -4.80 -4.03 2.02
CA LEU A 141 -5.17 -4.49 3.36
C LEU A 141 -6.03 -5.77 3.28
N SER A 142 -7.02 -5.78 2.39
CA SER A 142 -7.87 -6.96 2.16
C SER A 142 -7.04 -8.17 1.71
N THR A 143 -6.12 -7.97 0.78
CA THR A 143 -5.22 -9.02 0.30
C THR A 143 -4.33 -9.56 1.42
N LEU A 144 -3.74 -8.68 2.23
CA LEU A 144 -2.88 -9.08 3.34
C LEU A 144 -3.66 -9.80 4.45
N VAL A 145 -4.87 -9.34 4.76
CA VAL A 145 -5.74 -10.00 5.74
C VAL A 145 -6.11 -11.41 5.25
N THR A 146 -6.48 -11.55 3.99
CA THR A 146 -6.81 -12.84 3.39
C THR A 146 -5.59 -13.79 3.42
N ALA A 147 -4.42 -13.29 3.05
CA ALA A 147 -3.18 -14.05 3.10
C ALA A 147 -2.82 -14.47 4.54
N TYR A 148 -3.00 -13.58 5.51
CA TYR A 148 -2.76 -13.87 6.92
C TYR A 148 -3.69 -14.96 7.43
N LEU A 149 -5.00 -14.88 7.13
CA LEU A 149 -5.98 -15.88 7.53
C LEU A 149 -5.68 -17.24 6.89
N LEU A 150 -5.32 -17.24 5.60
CA LEU A 150 -4.97 -18.47 4.88
C LEU A 150 -3.71 -19.10 5.48
N LEU A 151 -2.68 -18.30 5.75
CA LEU A 151 -1.45 -18.78 6.38
C LEU A 151 -1.71 -19.32 7.78
N THR A 152 -2.55 -18.66 8.56
CA THR A 152 -2.97 -19.13 9.89
C THR A 152 -3.66 -20.50 9.80
N LEU A 153 -4.56 -20.67 8.84
CA LEU A 153 -5.24 -21.93 8.61
C LEU A 153 -4.26 -23.05 8.23
N ILE A 154 -3.34 -22.77 7.30
CA ILE A 154 -2.32 -23.75 6.88
C ILE A 154 -1.42 -24.14 8.05
N MET A 155 -0.96 -23.14 8.83
CA MET A 155 -0.12 -23.39 10.02
C MET A 155 -0.86 -24.22 11.06
N THR A 156 -2.12 -23.92 11.32
CA THR A 156 -2.94 -24.67 12.27
C THR A 156 -3.11 -26.12 11.83
N VAL A 157 -3.45 -26.35 10.57
CA VAL A 157 -3.57 -27.70 10.00
C VAL A 157 -2.24 -28.45 10.07
N ALA A 158 -1.14 -27.81 9.69
CA ALA A 158 0.19 -28.42 9.70
C ALA A 158 0.63 -28.80 11.12
N ILE A 159 0.41 -27.92 12.10
CA ILE A 159 0.75 -28.18 13.50
C ILE A 159 -0.10 -29.31 14.06
N THR A 160 -1.41 -29.28 13.81
CA THR A 160 -2.33 -30.34 14.25
C THR A 160 -1.96 -31.69 13.66
N TRP A 161 -1.64 -31.70 12.36
CA TRP A 161 -1.19 -32.91 11.68
C TRP A 161 0.13 -33.43 12.24
N SER A 162 1.10 -32.54 12.45
CA SER A 162 2.42 -32.89 13.03
C SER A 162 2.28 -33.45 14.44
N ILE A 163 1.46 -32.82 15.28
CA ILE A 163 1.21 -33.27 16.65
C ILE A 163 0.56 -34.66 16.61
N ASN A 164 -0.45 -34.85 15.76
CA ASN A 164 -1.15 -36.12 15.62
C ASN A 164 -0.20 -37.23 15.13
N ARG A 165 0.65 -36.92 14.16
CA ARG A 165 1.56 -37.90 13.57
C ARG A 165 2.77 -38.20 14.45
N LEU A 166 3.39 -37.16 15.07
CA LEU A 166 4.67 -37.31 15.78
C LEU A 166 4.49 -37.59 17.27
N ILE A 167 3.37 -37.16 17.88
CA ILE A 167 3.17 -37.27 19.33
C ILE A 167 2.04 -38.24 19.67
N VAL A 168 0.85 -38.02 19.12
CA VAL A 168 -0.33 -38.81 19.48
C VAL A 168 -0.20 -40.26 19.01
N HIS A 169 0.28 -40.48 17.82
CA HIS A 169 0.42 -41.81 17.25
C HIS A 169 1.47 -42.67 17.99
N PRO A 170 2.70 -42.17 18.26
CA PRO A 170 3.65 -42.91 19.10
C PRO A 170 3.16 -43.14 20.53
N LEU A 171 2.47 -42.16 21.13
CA LEU A 171 1.91 -42.27 22.48
C LEU A 171 0.84 -43.35 22.57
N ARG A 172 -0.01 -43.51 21.56
CA ARG A 172 -1.01 -44.59 21.49
C ARG A 172 -0.33 -45.95 21.43
N LYS A 173 0.74 -46.11 20.68
CA LYS A 173 1.50 -47.37 20.63
C LYS A 173 2.13 -47.69 21.98
N ILE A 174 2.73 -46.71 22.67
CA ILE A 174 3.32 -46.86 23.99
C ILE A 174 2.23 -47.19 25.02
N ALA A 175 1.07 -46.51 24.96
CA ALA A 175 -0.06 -46.79 25.86
C ALA A 175 -0.58 -48.21 25.70
N ARG A 176 -0.67 -48.70 24.48
CA ARG A 176 -1.06 -50.11 24.22
C ARG A 176 -0.04 -51.09 24.76
N ALA A 177 1.25 -50.83 24.53
CA ALA A 177 2.35 -51.66 25.05
C ALA A 177 2.32 -51.70 26.59
N LEU A 178 2.15 -50.54 27.23
CA LEU A 178 2.03 -50.45 28.69
C LEU A 178 0.78 -51.12 29.24
N HIS A 179 -0.30 -51.12 28.49
CA HIS A 179 -1.54 -51.74 28.90
C HIS A 179 -1.45 -53.30 28.85
N GLU A 180 -0.72 -53.81 27.88
CA GLU A 180 -0.48 -55.27 27.75
C GLU A 180 0.56 -55.80 28.75
N LEU A 181 1.62 -55.05 29.04
CA LEU A 181 2.70 -55.44 29.96
C LEU A 181 2.23 -55.76 31.39
N PRO A 182 1.40 -54.94 32.06
CA PRO A 182 0.90 -55.25 33.39
C PRO A 182 0.12 -56.54 33.49
N LEU A 183 -0.63 -56.88 32.47
CA LEU A 183 -1.40 -58.12 32.43
C LEU A 183 -0.49 -59.36 32.34
N GLN A 184 0.57 -59.29 31.54
CA GLN A 184 1.56 -60.33 31.44
C GLN A 184 2.35 -60.52 32.73
N ASP A 185 2.74 -59.44 33.40
CA ASP A 185 3.45 -59.44 34.66
C ASP A 185 2.60 -60.00 35.81
N GLN A 186 1.27 -59.73 35.79
CA GLN A 186 0.34 -60.29 36.79
C GLN A 186 0.12 -61.81 36.63
N PHE A 187 0.05 -62.27 35.40
CA PHE A 187 -0.17 -63.68 35.13
C PHE A 187 1.10 -64.52 35.13
N GLY A 188 2.22 -63.93 34.77
CA GLY A 188 3.52 -64.60 34.72
C GLY A 188 3.99 -65.17 36.07
N PRO A 189 4.03 -64.35 37.15
CA PRO A 189 4.40 -64.85 38.48
C PRO A 189 3.47 -65.93 39.05
N GLN A 190 2.17 -65.79 38.78
CA GLN A 190 1.18 -66.80 39.26
C GLN A 190 1.33 -68.15 38.57
N LEU A 191 1.72 -68.16 37.30
CA LEU A 191 1.97 -69.39 36.57
C LEU A 191 3.28 -70.06 36.93
N ALA A 192 4.23 -69.33 37.52
CA ALA A 192 5.50 -69.85 37.94
C ALA A 192 5.50 -70.50 39.32
N LEU A 193 4.46 -70.32 40.10
CA LEU A 193 4.28 -70.93 41.43
C LEU A 193 3.63 -72.30 41.27
N PRO A 194 4.25 -73.40 41.79
CA PRO A 194 3.73 -74.75 41.75
C PRO A 194 2.55 -74.96 42.70
#